data_05b9f02c2c8d340ef916d57e0ba7e925
#
_entry.id   05b9f02c2c8d340ef916d57e0ba7e925
#
_cell.length_a   1.000
_cell.length_b   1.000
_cell.length_c   1.000
_cell.angle_alpha   90.00
_cell.angle_beta   90.00
_cell.angle_gamma   90.00
#
_symmetry.space_group_name_H-M   'P 1'
#
loop_
_entity.id
_entity.type
_entity.pdbx_description
1 polymer ?
#
loop_
_entity_poly.entity_id
_entity_poly.type
_entity_poly.pdbx_seq_one_letter_code
_entity_poly.pdbx_strand_id
1 'polypeptide(L)'
;WGGMNDPRVYNCEDNLRLMSMIRSLHRRTAEQLIAESRYAEAEKVLDHANQLLPDEVIPYKLAGQQMITLTSVMQAQTYLSIPSETAQQKGSQMMDRILQYCAKEFDWFDKANDRATTLYQNEISGNFMLFNMLLQSLDSTQLLQLKKSFEQLHLDKTGMKQIKRFSQQLSSDIGNLQESSKQQSVFRSFIDIKRIEMLAQITGNTELEKAAMETIEMHLKTIGNMSPPIADYCRQLLGSDLSMYY
;
A
#
# COMPACT_ATOMS: atom_id res chain seq x y z
N TRP A 1 -31.74 3.88 -0.01
CA TRP A 1 -30.48 3.21 0.42
C TRP A 1 -30.77 2.01 1.37
N GLY A 2 -31.91 1.30 1.17
CA GLY A 2 -32.31 0.22 2.05
C GLY A 2 -31.38 -0.99 1.98
N GLY A 3 -30.83 -1.42 3.14
CA GLY A 3 -30.09 -2.67 3.26
C GLY A 3 -28.62 -2.64 2.87
N MET A 4 -28.03 -1.48 2.58
CA MET A 4 -26.59 -1.38 2.24
C MET A 4 -25.66 -1.79 3.41
N ASN A 5 -26.14 -1.69 4.62
CA ASN A 5 -25.44 -2.10 5.83
C ASN A 5 -25.86 -3.50 6.34
N ASP A 6 -26.67 -4.22 5.58
CA ASP A 6 -27.11 -5.58 5.94
C ASP A 6 -26.14 -6.62 5.34
N PRO A 7 -25.39 -7.38 6.17
CA PRO A 7 -24.43 -8.37 5.68
C PRO A 7 -25.09 -9.55 4.94
N ARG A 8 -26.41 -9.67 4.98
CA ARG A 8 -27.16 -10.69 4.23
C ARG A 8 -27.45 -10.28 2.78
N VAL A 9 -27.25 -8.99 2.45
CA VAL A 9 -27.44 -8.48 1.10
C VAL A 9 -26.18 -8.69 0.29
N TYR A 10 -26.28 -9.42 -0.82
CA TYR A 10 -25.17 -9.55 -1.75
C TYR A 10 -24.93 -8.24 -2.49
N ASN A 11 -23.72 -7.73 -2.38
CA ASN A 11 -23.28 -6.55 -3.10
C ASN A 11 -22.39 -6.97 -4.30
N CYS A 12 -22.86 -6.73 -5.52
CA CYS A 12 -22.04 -6.94 -6.71
C CYS A 12 -20.90 -5.91 -6.78
N GLU A 13 -19.94 -6.15 -7.65
CA GLU A 13 -18.75 -5.32 -7.80
C GLU A 13 -19.07 -3.83 -8.04
N ASP A 14 -20.07 -3.54 -8.89
CA ASP A 14 -20.48 -2.16 -9.17
C ASP A 14 -21.09 -1.48 -7.94
N ASN A 15 -21.85 -2.22 -7.12
CA ASN A 15 -22.36 -1.71 -5.86
C ASN A 15 -21.20 -1.40 -4.89
N LEU A 16 -20.20 -2.26 -4.78
CA LEU A 16 -19.03 -2.03 -3.94
C LEU A 16 -18.24 -0.79 -4.37
N ARG A 17 -18.11 -0.57 -5.68
CA ARG A 17 -17.48 0.66 -6.22
C ARG A 17 -18.29 1.90 -5.87
N LEU A 18 -19.60 1.88 -6.04
CA LEU A 18 -20.48 2.99 -5.67
C LEU A 18 -20.39 3.31 -4.17
N MET A 19 -20.41 2.29 -3.33
CA MET A 19 -20.27 2.45 -1.88
C MET A 19 -18.90 3.02 -1.48
N SER A 20 -17.84 2.63 -2.18
CA SER A 20 -16.51 3.23 -2.00
C SER A 20 -16.50 4.72 -2.38
N MET A 21 -17.23 5.12 -3.42
CA MET A 21 -17.41 6.53 -3.76
C MET A 21 -18.15 7.30 -2.67
N ILE A 22 -19.17 6.71 -2.06
CA ILE A 22 -19.91 7.32 -0.93
C ILE A 22 -18.96 7.49 0.27
N ARG A 23 -18.16 6.49 0.60
CA ARG A 23 -17.10 6.58 1.63
C ARG A 23 -16.13 7.73 1.32
N SER A 24 -15.73 7.87 0.08
CA SER A 24 -14.85 8.97 -0.38
C SER A 24 -15.51 10.35 -0.23
N LEU A 25 -16.80 10.49 -0.51
CA LEU A 25 -17.52 11.75 -0.32
C LEU A 25 -17.57 12.18 1.16
N HIS A 26 -17.89 11.25 2.06
CA HIS A 26 -17.86 11.55 3.51
C HIS A 26 -16.47 11.96 3.96
N ARG A 27 -15.41 11.27 3.50
CA ARG A 27 -14.05 11.63 3.79
C ARG A 27 -13.71 13.06 3.34
N ARG A 28 -14.03 13.43 2.10
CA ARG A 28 -13.78 14.78 1.58
C ARG A 28 -14.54 15.84 2.36
N THR A 29 -15.78 15.55 2.78
CA THR A 29 -16.55 16.44 3.65
C THR A 29 -15.85 16.61 5.00
N ALA A 30 -15.35 15.52 5.58
CA ALA A 30 -14.60 15.59 6.83
C ALA A 30 -13.28 16.39 6.68
N GLU A 31 -12.54 16.23 5.59
CA GLU A 31 -11.32 17.01 5.30
C GLU A 31 -11.63 18.50 5.20
N GLN A 32 -12.74 18.87 4.57
CA GLN A 32 -13.17 20.27 4.53
C GLN A 32 -13.48 20.83 5.92
N LEU A 33 -14.19 20.04 6.75
CA LEU A 33 -14.48 20.42 8.13
C LEU A 33 -13.21 20.53 8.99
N ILE A 34 -12.22 19.68 8.76
CA ILE A 34 -10.91 19.76 9.42
C ILE A 34 -10.19 21.07 9.02
N ALA A 35 -10.21 21.43 7.74
CA ALA A 35 -9.64 22.69 7.26
C ALA A 35 -10.31 23.91 7.90
N GLU A 36 -11.59 23.80 8.26
CA GLU A 36 -12.35 24.80 8.99
C GLU A 36 -12.19 24.69 10.53
N SER A 37 -11.34 23.80 11.03
CA SER A 37 -11.15 23.48 12.46
C SER A 37 -12.40 22.94 13.17
N ARG A 38 -13.37 22.40 12.44
CA ARG A 38 -14.63 21.82 12.93
C ARG A 38 -14.45 20.33 13.20
N TYR A 39 -13.51 19.98 14.04
CA TYR A 39 -13.05 18.60 14.27
C TYR A 39 -14.14 17.65 14.75
N ALA A 40 -15.01 18.09 15.68
CA ALA A 40 -16.08 17.26 16.20
C ALA A 40 -17.15 16.90 15.14
N GLU A 41 -17.37 17.78 14.18
CA GLU A 41 -18.27 17.53 13.06
C GLU A 41 -17.61 16.63 12.01
N ALA A 42 -16.32 16.81 11.76
CA ALA A 42 -15.55 15.94 10.90
C ALA A 42 -15.59 14.47 11.41
N GLU A 43 -15.35 14.26 12.70
CA GLU A 43 -15.44 12.93 13.32
C GLU A 43 -16.84 12.32 13.15
N LYS A 44 -17.91 13.08 13.39
CA LYS A 44 -19.30 12.60 13.19
C LYS A 44 -19.58 12.19 11.74
N VAL A 45 -19.05 12.92 10.76
CA VAL A 45 -19.22 12.58 9.34
C VAL A 45 -18.53 11.27 9.00
N LEU A 46 -17.34 11.03 9.52
CA LEU A 46 -16.59 9.78 9.33
C LEU A 46 -17.28 8.60 10.05
N ASP A 47 -17.76 8.83 11.28
CA ASP A 47 -18.52 7.82 12.04
C ASP A 47 -19.79 7.42 11.31
N HIS A 48 -20.50 8.40 10.73
CA HIS A 48 -21.68 8.12 9.92
C HIS A 48 -21.35 7.27 8.68
N ALA A 49 -20.23 7.55 8.01
CA ALA A 49 -19.76 6.72 6.89
C ALA A 49 -19.52 5.26 7.32
N ASN A 50 -18.88 5.03 8.47
CA ASN A 50 -18.64 3.68 8.98
C ASN A 50 -19.92 2.96 9.42
N GLN A 51 -20.92 3.68 9.92
CA GLN A 51 -22.23 3.12 10.24
C GLN A 51 -23.03 2.73 8.99
N LEU A 52 -22.95 3.54 7.94
CA LEU A 52 -23.60 3.25 6.66
C LEU A 52 -22.90 2.11 5.90
N LEU A 53 -21.58 2.03 5.98
CA LEU A 53 -20.73 1.15 5.22
C LEU A 53 -19.76 0.42 6.15
N PRO A 54 -20.27 -0.46 7.02
CA PRO A 54 -19.44 -1.19 7.98
C PRO A 54 -18.50 -2.16 7.26
N ASP A 55 -17.33 -2.45 7.86
CA ASP A 55 -16.29 -3.31 7.29
C ASP A 55 -16.77 -4.73 6.96
N GLU A 56 -17.75 -5.23 7.70
CA GLU A 56 -18.35 -6.56 7.49
C GLU A 56 -19.15 -6.65 6.18
N VAL A 57 -19.62 -5.51 5.67
CA VAL A 57 -20.42 -5.43 4.43
C VAL A 57 -19.59 -4.88 3.28
N ILE A 58 -18.83 -3.84 3.55
CA ILE A 58 -17.93 -3.18 2.60
C ILE A 58 -16.52 -3.22 3.18
N PRO A 59 -15.78 -4.29 2.92
CA PRO A 59 -14.45 -4.46 3.48
C PRO A 59 -13.56 -3.25 3.22
N TYR A 60 -12.75 -2.88 4.20
CA TYR A 60 -11.76 -1.82 4.03
C TYR A 60 -10.71 -2.19 3.00
N LYS A 61 -10.50 -3.48 2.79
CA LYS A 61 -9.64 -4.00 1.73
C LYS A 61 -10.33 -5.16 1.01
N LEU A 62 -10.34 -5.08 -0.31
CA LEU A 62 -10.87 -6.11 -1.18
C LEU A 62 -9.87 -6.41 -2.30
N ALA A 63 -9.52 -7.68 -2.47
CA ALA A 63 -8.60 -8.15 -3.50
C ALA A 63 -9.10 -7.74 -4.89
N GLY A 64 -8.19 -7.28 -5.75
CA GLY A 64 -8.53 -6.77 -7.09
C GLY A 64 -9.21 -5.40 -7.12
N GLN A 65 -9.59 -4.82 -5.98
CA GLN A 65 -10.30 -3.54 -5.87
C GLN A 65 -9.45 -2.47 -5.14
N GLN A 66 -8.36 -2.06 -5.77
CA GLN A 66 -7.41 -1.10 -5.19
C GLN A 66 -8.07 0.22 -4.75
N MET A 67 -9.06 0.71 -5.51
CA MET A 67 -9.78 1.95 -5.16
C MET A 67 -10.54 1.87 -3.84
N ILE A 68 -11.11 0.71 -3.50
CA ILE A 68 -11.79 0.48 -2.21
C ILE A 68 -10.77 0.59 -1.08
N THR A 69 -9.65 -0.10 -1.24
CA THR A 69 -8.56 -0.11 -0.25
C THR A 69 -7.98 1.30 -0.06
N LEU A 70 -7.67 1.98 -1.15
CA LEU A 70 -7.14 3.34 -1.12
C LEU A 70 -8.09 4.31 -0.40
N THR A 71 -9.37 4.26 -0.71
CA THR A 71 -10.39 5.11 -0.06
C THR A 71 -10.44 4.84 1.45
N SER A 72 -10.33 3.59 1.87
CA SER A 72 -10.34 3.21 3.28
C SER A 72 -9.10 3.69 4.02
N VAL A 73 -7.91 3.58 3.40
CA VAL A 73 -6.65 4.12 3.94
C VAL A 73 -6.75 5.62 4.12
N MET A 74 -7.18 6.34 3.09
CA MET A 74 -7.34 7.80 3.17
C MET A 74 -8.36 8.21 4.24
N GLN A 75 -9.43 7.45 4.43
CA GLN A 75 -10.39 7.69 5.52
C GLN A 75 -9.75 7.50 6.89
N ALA A 76 -8.96 6.46 7.08
CA ALA A 76 -8.23 6.23 8.32
C ALA A 76 -7.23 7.37 8.60
N GLN A 77 -6.50 7.82 7.58
CA GLN A 77 -5.61 9.00 7.66
C GLN A 77 -6.37 10.27 8.07
N THR A 78 -7.57 10.47 7.51
CA THR A 78 -8.42 11.61 7.88
C THR A 78 -8.84 11.55 9.35
N TYR A 79 -9.18 10.39 9.90
CA TYR A 79 -9.38 10.23 11.35
C TYR A 79 -8.13 10.59 12.16
N LEU A 80 -6.96 10.11 11.73
CA LEU A 80 -5.68 10.36 12.41
C LEU A 80 -5.28 11.85 12.42
N SER A 81 -5.74 12.63 11.44
CA SER A 81 -5.48 14.07 11.36
C SER A 81 -6.37 14.91 12.29
N ILE A 82 -7.41 14.31 12.88
CA ILE A 82 -8.27 14.98 13.86
C ILE A 82 -7.57 14.98 15.23
N PRO A 83 -7.37 16.14 15.89
CA PRO A 83 -6.69 16.26 17.18
C PRO A 83 -7.61 15.82 18.34
N SER A 84 -8.10 14.59 18.27
CA SER A 84 -8.99 13.94 19.23
C SER A 84 -8.49 12.52 19.45
N GLU A 85 -8.31 12.12 20.70
CA GLU A 85 -7.86 10.77 21.04
C GLU A 85 -8.82 9.71 20.50
N THR A 86 -10.12 9.95 20.57
CA THR A 86 -11.14 9.04 20.05
C THR A 86 -11.05 8.87 18.55
N ALA A 87 -10.86 9.95 17.80
CA ALA A 87 -10.70 9.91 16.34
C ALA A 87 -9.40 9.19 15.95
N GLN A 88 -8.29 9.51 16.61
CA GLN A 88 -6.99 8.86 16.35
C GLN A 88 -7.05 7.35 16.66
N GLN A 89 -7.73 6.95 17.72
CA GLN A 89 -7.94 5.55 18.04
C GLN A 89 -8.76 4.83 16.95
N LYS A 90 -9.82 5.45 16.44
CA LYS A 90 -10.63 4.90 15.32
C LYS A 90 -9.79 4.77 14.05
N GLY A 91 -8.99 5.79 13.72
CA GLY A 91 -8.06 5.75 12.59
C GLY A 91 -7.05 4.61 12.71
N SER A 92 -6.42 4.46 13.88
CA SER A 92 -5.48 3.37 14.16
C SER A 92 -6.15 1.99 14.06
N GLN A 93 -7.35 1.81 14.61
CA GLN A 93 -8.10 0.55 14.50
C GLN A 93 -8.44 0.21 13.05
N MET A 94 -8.82 1.21 12.24
CA MET A 94 -9.10 1.01 10.83
C MET A 94 -7.84 0.60 10.05
N MET A 95 -6.69 1.25 10.32
CA MET A 95 -5.39 0.88 9.76
C MET A 95 -5.00 -0.55 10.13
N ASP A 96 -5.14 -0.89 11.42
CA ASP A 96 -4.83 -2.22 11.94
C ASP A 96 -5.65 -3.30 11.23
N ARG A 97 -6.92 -3.03 10.98
CA ARG A 97 -7.81 -3.93 10.24
C ARG A 97 -7.37 -4.12 8.79
N ILE A 98 -6.96 -3.04 8.11
CA ILE A 98 -6.42 -3.09 6.74
C ILE A 98 -5.13 -3.94 6.71
N LEU A 99 -4.23 -3.74 7.68
CA LEU A 99 -2.99 -4.52 7.79
C LEU A 99 -3.25 -6.01 8.05
N GLN A 100 -4.26 -6.35 8.85
CA GLN A 100 -4.68 -7.74 9.06
C GLN A 100 -5.18 -8.41 7.78
N TYR A 101 -5.91 -7.68 6.93
CA TYR A 101 -6.30 -8.19 5.61
C TYR A 101 -5.09 -8.44 4.73
N CYS A 102 -4.13 -7.52 4.70
CA CYS A 102 -2.89 -7.69 3.96
C CYS A 102 -2.07 -8.90 4.47
N ALA A 103 -1.97 -9.08 5.79
CA ALA A 103 -1.26 -10.22 6.37
C ALA A 103 -1.86 -11.56 5.91
N LYS A 104 -3.19 -11.67 5.90
CA LYS A 104 -3.87 -12.87 5.39
C LYS A 104 -3.58 -13.13 3.91
N GLU A 105 -3.50 -12.06 3.10
CA GLU A 105 -3.16 -12.20 1.68
C GLU A 105 -1.70 -12.63 1.49
N PHE A 106 -0.76 -12.06 2.22
CA PHE A 106 0.64 -12.49 2.17
C PHE A 106 0.81 -13.94 2.59
N ASP A 107 0.15 -14.37 3.66
CA ASP A 107 0.10 -15.78 4.08
C ASP A 107 -0.40 -16.71 2.97
N TRP A 108 -1.39 -16.26 2.22
CA TRP A 108 -1.91 -17.01 1.08
C TRP A 108 -0.90 -17.05 -0.07
N PHE A 109 -0.28 -15.91 -0.42
CA PHE A 109 0.73 -15.84 -1.48
C PHE A 109 1.97 -16.66 -1.16
N ASP A 110 2.39 -16.73 0.10
CA ASP A 110 3.51 -17.56 0.54
C ASP A 110 3.26 -19.06 0.34
N LYS A 111 2.01 -19.48 0.49
CA LYS A 111 1.57 -20.88 0.27
C LYS A 111 1.25 -21.17 -1.19
N ALA A 112 1.01 -20.15 -1.99
CA ALA A 112 0.63 -20.27 -3.39
C ALA A 112 1.81 -20.77 -4.25
N ASN A 113 1.49 -21.52 -5.32
CA ASN A 113 2.48 -21.91 -6.30
C ASN A 113 2.88 -20.72 -7.21
N ASP A 114 3.97 -20.88 -7.96
CA ASP A 114 4.51 -19.82 -8.82
C ASP A 114 3.52 -19.32 -9.88
N ARG A 115 2.65 -20.19 -10.40
CA ARG A 115 1.60 -19.81 -11.35
C ARG A 115 0.57 -18.88 -10.71
N ALA A 116 0.10 -19.21 -9.50
CA ALA A 116 -0.83 -18.36 -8.77
C ALA A 116 -0.17 -17.03 -8.39
N THR A 117 1.09 -17.06 -7.92
CA THR A 117 1.85 -15.84 -7.62
C THR A 117 1.99 -14.92 -8.84
N THR A 118 2.17 -15.49 -10.04
CA THR A 118 2.22 -14.72 -11.30
C THR A 118 0.88 -14.11 -11.66
N LEU A 119 -0.23 -14.85 -11.49
CA LEU A 119 -1.57 -14.36 -11.79
C LEU A 119 -2.00 -13.20 -10.88
N TYR A 120 -1.65 -13.27 -9.59
CA TYR A 120 -2.04 -12.27 -8.58
C TYR A 120 -0.96 -11.23 -8.29
N GLN A 121 -0.07 -11.03 -9.22
CA GLN A 121 1.05 -10.13 -9.04
C GLN A 121 0.67 -8.67 -8.81
N ASN A 122 -0.36 -8.20 -9.48
CA ASN A 122 -0.82 -6.83 -9.30
C ASN A 122 -1.34 -6.59 -7.88
N GLU A 123 -1.97 -7.59 -7.27
CA GLU A 123 -2.42 -7.55 -5.88
C GLU A 123 -1.23 -7.51 -4.92
N ILE A 124 -0.21 -8.33 -5.16
CA ILE A 124 1.01 -8.33 -4.35
C ILE A 124 1.71 -6.98 -4.43
N SER A 125 1.91 -6.45 -5.63
CA SER A 125 2.51 -5.11 -5.83
C SER A 125 1.64 -4.01 -5.22
N GLY A 126 0.32 -4.13 -5.33
CA GLY A 126 -0.65 -3.23 -4.71
C GLY A 126 -0.55 -3.22 -3.19
N ASN A 127 -0.30 -4.37 -2.56
CA ASN A 127 -0.09 -4.45 -1.12
C ASN A 127 1.21 -3.74 -0.69
N PHE A 128 2.31 -3.94 -1.41
CA PHE A 128 3.55 -3.22 -1.13
C PHE A 128 3.40 -1.71 -1.32
N MET A 129 2.67 -1.27 -2.35
CA MET A 129 2.34 0.14 -2.56
C MET A 129 1.53 0.71 -1.39
N LEU A 130 0.50 -0.03 -0.95
CA LEU A 130 -0.34 0.35 0.18
C LEU A 130 0.47 0.55 1.46
N PHE A 131 1.37 -0.38 1.76
CA PHE A 131 2.25 -0.26 2.95
C PHE A 131 3.09 0.99 2.91
N ASN A 132 3.66 1.34 1.75
CA ASN A 132 4.44 2.57 1.65
C ASN A 132 3.61 3.81 1.88
N MET A 133 2.39 3.85 1.34
CA MET A 133 1.48 4.97 1.62
C MET A 133 1.20 5.09 3.13
N LEU A 134 0.96 3.95 3.80
CA LEU A 134 0.73 3.93 5.24
C LEU A 134 1.96 4.43 6.00
N LEU A 135 3.15 3.97 5.64
CA LEU A 135 4.40 4.30 6.31
C LEU A 135 4.78 5.78 6.17
N GLN A 136 4.47 6.38 5.03
CA GLN A 136 4.77 7.80 4.79
C GLN A 136 3.76 8.74 5.48
N SER A 137 2.56 8.26 5.75
CA SER A 137 1.48 9.05 6.34
C SER A 137 1.39 8.96 7.86
N LEU A 138 2.11 8.04 8.48
CA LEU A 138 2.07 7.78 9.93
C LEU A 138 3.28 8.41 10.61
N ASP A 139 3.05 9.08 11.73
CA ASP A 139 4.12 9.54 12.60
C ASP A 139 4.75 8.39 13.43
N SER A 140 5.84 8.68 14.12
CA SER A 140 6.58 7.67 14.89
C SER A 140 5.72 7.00 15.97
N THR A 141 4.77 7.72 16.57
CA THR A 141 3.88 7.20 17.61
C THR A 141 2.85 6.24 17.02
N GLN A 142 2.26 6.63 15.91
CA GLN A 142 1.31 5.81 15.15
C GLN A 142 1.97 4.54 14.61
N LEU A 143 3.19 4.64 14.08
CA LEU A 143 3.98 3.47 13.65
C LEU A 143 4.27 2.51 14.79
N LEU A 144 4.59 3.03 15.97
CA LEU A 144 4.82 2.20 17.15
C LEU A 144 3.56 1.46 17.61
N GLN A 145 2.38 2.11 17.53
CA GLN A 145 1.09 1.49 17.84
C GLN A 145 0.76 0.33 16.87
N LEU A 146 1.13 0.47 15.61
CA LEU A 146 0.89 -0.53 14.56
C LEU A 146 2.02 -1.56 14.42
N LYS A 147 3.09 -1.44 15.20
CA LYS A 147 4.27 -2.32 15.11
C LYS A 147 3.91 -3.80 15.12
N LYS A 148 3.03 -4.23 16.05
CA LYS A 148 2.60 -5.63 16.14
C LYS A 148 1.90 -6.13 14.89
N SER A 149 1.10 -5.28 14.24
CA SER A 149 0.40 -5.62 13.00
C SER A 149 1.38 -5.71 11.83
N PHE A 150 2.41 -4.87 11.81
CA PHE A 150 3.50 -4.99 10.83
C PHE A 150 4.33 -6.26 11.04
N GLU A 151 4.65 -6.63 12.29
CA GLU A 151 5.38 -7.86 12.61
C GLU A 151 4.61 -9.15 12.19
N GLN A 152 3.28 -9.09 12.12
CA GLN A 152 2.43 -10.19 11.66
C GLN A 152 2.43 -10.40 10.13
N LEU A 153 3.04 -9.49 9.38
CA LEU A 153 3.03 -9.53 7.91
C LEU A 153 4.05 -10.52 7.32
N HIS A 154 4.47 -11.53 7.92
CA HIS A 154 5.35 -12.62 7.39
C HIS A 154 5.80 -12.43 5.92
N LEU A 155 6.65 -11.40 5.69
CA LEU A 155 7.01 -10.96 4.34
C LEU A 155 8.14 -11.77 3.68
N ASP A 156 8.75 -12.70 4.42
CA ASP A 156 10.02 -13.33 4.05
C ASP A 156 9.97 -13.99 2.69
N LYS A 157 9.03 -14.91 2.49
CA LYS A 157 8.93 -15.66 1.24
C LYS A 157 8.36 -14.81 0.10
N THR A 158 7.27 -14.09 0.35
CA THR A 158 6.63 -13.26 -0.67
C THR A 158 7.56 -12.14 -1.11
N GLY A 159 8.22 -11.46 -0.17
CA GLY A 159 9.21 -10.44 -0.46
C GLY A 159 10.38 -10.98 -1.29
N MET A 160 10.98 -12.09 -0.91
CA MET A 160 12.08 -12.72 -1.65
C MET A 160 11.67 -13.17 -3.06
N LYS A 161 10.48 -13.74 -3.22
CA LYS A 161 9.93 -14.08 -4.55
C LYS A 161 9.80 -12.83 -5.43
N GLN A 162 9.29 -11.73 -4.88
CA GLN A 162 9.12 -10.47 -5.62
C GLN A 162 10.46 -9.82 -5.98
N ILE A 163 11.43 -9.78 -5.06
CA ILE A 163 12.79 -9.29 -5.37
C ILE A 163 13.41 -10.09 -6.51
N LYS A 164 13.37 -11.41 -6.43
CA LYS A 164 13.89 -12.28 -7.50
C LYS A 164 13.23 -11.99 -8.85
N ARG A 165 11.93 -11.79 -8.86
CA ARG A 165 11.18 -11.50 -10.06
C ARG A 165 11.52 -10.13 -10.64
N PHE A 166 11.54 -9.07 -9.81
CA PHE A 166 11.94 -7.74 -10.28
C PHE A 166 13.40 -7.73 -10.76
N SER A 167 14.27 -8.50 -10.12
CA SER A 167 15.65 -8.70 -10.58
C SER A 167 15.72 -9.34 -11.96
N GLN A 168 14.91 -10.36 -12.24
CA GLN A 168 14.79 -10.98 -13.56
C GLN A 168 14.24 -10.00 -14.61
N GLN A 169 13.23 -9.21 -14.25
CA GLN A 169 12.68 -8.17 -15.12
C GLN A 169 13.73 -7.10 -15.44
N LEU A 170 14.46 -6.61 -14.44
CA LEU A 170 15.57 -5.68 -14.62
C LEU A 170 16.62 -6.25 -15.55
N SER A 171 17.05 -7.50 -15.35
CA SER A 171 18.04 -8.16 -16.21
C SER A 171 17.58 -8.24 -17.68
N SER A 172 16.30 -8.46 -17.91
CA SER A 172 15.71 -8.50 -19.26
C SER A 172 15.64 -7.10 -19.90
N ASP A 173 15.21 -6.08 -19.13
CA ASP A 173 14.92 -4.76 -19.67
C ASP A 173 16.15 -3.87 -19.80
N ILE A 174 17.18 -4.07 -18.98
CA ILE A 174 18.46 -3.32 -19.03
C ILE A 174 19.14 -3.47 -20.38
N GLY A 175 19.02 -4.62 -21.04
CA GLY A 175 19.57 -4.82 -22.39
C GLY A 175 18.92 -3.94 -23.48
N ASN A 176 17.77 -3.34 -23.22
CA ASN A 176 16.95 -2.61 -24.19
C ASN A 176 16.60 -1.19 -23.69
N LEU A 177 17.50 -0.53 -22.98
CA LEU A 177 17.28 0.82 -22.40
C LEU A 177 17.06 1.94 -23.43
N GLN A 178 17.20 1.66 -24.72
CA GLN A 178 16.87 2.61 -25.78
C GLN A 178 15.37 2.79 -25.95
N GLU A 179 14.56 1.81 -25.53
CA GLU A 179 13.12 1.86 -25.58
C GLU A 179 12.54 2.55 -24.31
N SER A 180 11.75 3.60 -24.49
CA SER A 180 11.09 4.32 -23.39
C SER A 180 10.26 3.41 -22.47
N SER A 181 9.57 2.43 -23.06
CA SER A 181 8.78 1.46 -22.31
C SER A 181 9.63 0.61 -21.35
N LYS A 182 10.85 0.26 -21.81
CA LYS A 182 11.81 -0.51 -21.01
C LYS A 182 12.45 0.34 -19.90
N GLN A 183 12.75 1.59 -20.17
CA GLN A 183 13.18 2.53 -19.13
C GLN A 183 12.14 2.66 -18.02
N GLN A 184 10.85 2.85 -18.39
CA GLN A 184 9.77 2.94 -17.42
C GLN A 184 9.62 1.65 -16.59
N SER A 185 9.74 0.48 -17.23
CA SER A 185 9.73 -0.81 -16.56
C SER A 185 10.87 -0.96 -15.56
N VAL A 186 12.07 -0.53 -15.94
CA VAL A 186 13.26 -0.51 -15.07
C VAL A 186 13.01 0.40 -13.86
N PHE A 187 12.53 1.63 -14.06
CA PHE A 187 12.24 2.56 -12.98
C PHE A 187 11.21 2.00 -12.00
N ARG A 188 10.10 1.43 -12.53
CA ARG A 188 9.07 0.79 -11.70
C ARG A 188 9.62 -0.36 -10.88
N SER A 189 10.45 -1.23 -11.48
CA SER A 189 11.05 -2.36 -10.77
C SER A 189 11.96 -1.90 -9.63
N PHE A 190 12.76 -0.85 -9.82
CA PHE A 190 13.55 -0.26 -8.74
C PHE A 190 12.70 0.30 -7.61
N ILE A 191 11.64 1.03 -7.94
CA ILE A 191 10.69 1.56 -6.95
C ILE A 191 10.08 0.42 -6.14
N ASP A 192 9.64 -0.65 -6.79
CA ASP A 192 9.00 -1.77 -6.11
C ASP A 192 10.00 -2.54 -5.21
N ILE A 193 11.27 -2.73 -5.63
CA ILE A 193 12.30 -3.31 -4.76
C ILE A 193 12.60 -2.39 -3.56
N LYS A 194 12.68 -1.08 -3.77
CA LYS A 194 12.90 -0.10 -2.69
C LYS A 194 11.75 -0.12 -1.68
N ARG A 195 10.54 -0.30 -2.14
CA ARG A 195 9.36 -0.47 -1.29
C ARG A 195 9.47 -1.69 -0.39
N ILE A 196 9.94 -2.82 -0.95
CA ILE A 196 10.17 -4.04 -0.17
C ILE A 196 11.28 -3.80 0.87
N GLU A 197 12.37 -3.12 0.50
CA GLU A 197 13.44 -2.74 1.43
C GLU A 197 12.91 -1.92 2.61
N MET A 198 12.17 -0.84 2.33
CA MET A 198 11.61 0.02 3.38
C MET A 198 10.69 -0.74 4.32
N LEU A 199 9.86 -1.63 3.79
CA LEU A 199 8.98 -2.46 4.59
C LEU A 199 9.78 -3.48 5.43
N ALA A 200 10.84 -4.05 4.87
CA ALA A 200 11.73 -4.96 5.58
C ALA A 200 12.43 -4.26 6.76
N GLN A 201 12.86 -3.01 6.60
CA GLN A 201 13.43 -2.19 7.68
C GLN A 201 12.44 -2.02 8.84
N ILE A 202 11.19 -1.70 8.55
CA ILE A 202 10.18 -1.44 9.57
C ILE A 202 9.77 -2.72 10.29
N THR A 203 9.68 -3.83 9.57
CA THR A 203 9.37 -5.15 10.16
C THR A 203 10.59 -5.81 10.83
N GLY A 204 11.78 -5.22 10.71
CA GLY A 204 13.02 -5.77 11.26
C GLY A 204 13.52 -7.01 10.51
N ASN A 205 13.08 -7.21 9.26
CA ASN A 205 13.51 -8.33 8.42
C ASN A 205 14.82 -8.03 7.70
N THR A 206 15.94 -8.23 8.40
CA THR A 206 17.27 -7.90 7.92
C THR A 206 17.72 -8.70 6.70
N GLU A 207 17.24 -9.94 6.52
CA GLU A 207 17.57 -10.75 5.34
C GLU A 207 16.91 -10.19 4.09
N LEU A 208 15.64 -9.84 4.18
CA LEU A 208 14.87 -9.26 3.08
C LEU A 208 15.40 -7.86 2.71
N GLU A 209 15.71 -7.03 3.72
CA GLU A 209 16.34 -5.72 3.53
C GLU A 209 17.65 -5.85 2.75
N LYS A 210 18.55 -6.72 3.22
CA LYS A 210 19.83 -6.97 2.57
C LYS A 210 19.68 -7.46 1.13
N ALA A 211 18.78 -8.41 0.89
CA ALA A 211 18.51 -8.93 -0.46
C ALA A 211 18.01 -7.84 -1.42
N ALA A 212 17.13 -6.94 -0.93
CA ALA A 212 16.64 -5.82 -1.71
C ALA A 212 17.76 -4.83 -2.06
N MET A 213 18.58 -4.43 -1.07
CA MET A 213 19.71 -3.53 -1.26
C MET A 213 20.73 -4.10 -2.25
N GLU A 214 21.16 -5.35 -2.06
CA GLU A 214 22.12 -6.01 -2.95
C GLU A 214 21.60 -6.09 -4.40
N THR A 215 20.30 -6.34 -4.56
CA THR A 215 19.65 -6.36 -5.88
C THR A 215 19.69 -4.99 -6.55
N ILE A 216 19.33 -3.93 -5.81
CA ILE A 216 19.40 -2.54 -6.30
C ILE A 216 20.82 -2.19 -6.73
N GLU A 217 21.82 -2.42 -5.88
CA GLU A 217 23.23 -2.08 -6.16
C GLU A 217 23.75 -2.84 -7.37
N MET A 218 23.49 -4.13 -7.46
CA MET A 218 23.91 -4.97 -8.59
C MET A 218 23.39 -4.41 -9.92
N HIS A 219 22.11 -4.09 -10.01
CA HIS A 219 21.52 -3.59 -11.25
C HIS A 219 21.90 -2.14 -11.55
N LEU A 220 22.05 -1.28 -10.53
CA LEU A 220 22.57 0.09 -10.73
C LEU A 220 23.99 0.08 -11.30
N LYS A 221 24.85 -0.83 -10.83
CA LYS A 221 26.19 -1.01 -11.37
C LYS A 221 26.15 -1.45 -12.83
N THR A 222 25.26 -2.37 -13.16
CA THR A 222 25.08 -2.86 -14.54
C THR A 222 24.62 -1.72 -15.46
N ILE A 223 23.61 -0.95 -15.06
CA ILE A 223 23.12 0.20 -15.83
C ILE A 223 24.21 1.28 -15.94
N GLY A 224 24.96 1.54 -14.86
CA GLY A 224 26.04 2.52 -14.86
C GLY A 224 27.13 2.25 -15.90
N ASN A 225 27.40 0.97 -16.18
CA ASN A 225 28.34 0.56 -17.22
C ASN A 225 27.80 0.76 -18.65
N MET A 226 26.46 0.75 -18.82
CA MET A 226 25.81 0.85 -20.13
C MET A 226 25.28 2.26 -20.42
N SER A 227 24.72 2.91 -19.43
CA SER A 227 24.09 4.23 -19.53
C SER A 227 24.22 5.00 -18.21
N PRO A 228 25.33 5.70 -17.96
CA PRO A 228 25.52 6.48 -16.73
C PRO A 228 24.38 7.46 -16.43
N PRO A 229 23.80 8.20 -17.41
CA PRO A 229 22.70 9.12 -17.12
C PRO A 229 21.45 8.43 -16.57
N ILE A 230 21.13 7.23 -17.05
CA ILE A 230 19.97 6.44 -16.55
C ILE A 230 20.28 5.93 -15.14
N ALA A 231 21.50 5.49 -14.87
CA ALA A 231 21.91 5.07 -13.53
C ALA A 231 21.79 6.22 -12.51
N ASP A 232 22.21 7.42 -12.89
CA ASP A 232 22.11 8.62 -12.04
C ASP A 232 20.66 9.00 -11.79
N TYR A 233 19.82 8.91 -12.80
CA TYR A 233 18.37 9.12 -12.61
C TYR A 233 17.75 8.07 -11.65
N CYS A 234 18.12 6.78 -11.80
CA CYS A 234 17.67 5.75 -10.86
C CYS A 234 18.13 6.03 -9.41
N ARG A 235 19.38 6.50 -9.22
CA ARG A 235 19.86 6.88 -7.87
C ARG A 235 19.07 8.03 -7.28
N GLN A 236 18.79 9.07 -8.07
CA GLN A 236 17.97 10.20 -7.64
C GLN A 236 16.55 9.75 -7.29
N LEU A 237 15.95 8.89 -8.12
CA LEU A 237 14.64 8.30 -7.89
C LEU A 237 14.58 7.55 -6.55
N LEU A 238 15.57 6.69 -6.28
CA LEU A 238 15.63 5.90 -5.04
C LEU A 238 15.96 6.71 -3.78
N GLY A 239 16.57 7.88 -3.93
CA GLY A 239 16.83 8.82 -2.85
C GLY A 239 15.72 9.86 -2.63
N SER A 240 14.74 9.92 -3.53
CA SER A 240 13.60 10.84 -3.42
C SER A 240 12.49 10.24 -2.56
N ASP A 241 11.59 11.10 -2.12
CA ASP A 241 10.33 10.66 -1.51
C ASP A 241 9.49 9.91 -2.55
N LEU A 242 9.34 8.60 -2.38
CA LEU A 242 8.63 7.74 -3.32
C LEU A 242 7.12 8.00 -3.36
N SER A 243 6.58 8.89 -2.52
CA SER A 243 5.17 9.29 -2.53
C SER A 243 4.75 9.98 -3.83
N MET A 244 5.70 10.57 -4.55
CA MET A 244 5.44 11.30 -5.80
C MET A 244 5.24 10.39 -7.04
N TYR A 245 5.42 9.09 -6.91
CA TYR A 245 5.34 8.13 -8.02
C TYR A 245 4.09 7.23 -7.97
N TYR A 246 2.95 7.82 -7.61
CA TYR A 246 1.63 7.19 -7.60
C TYR A 246 0.80 7.54 -8.83
#